data_8c8e40313990ff77d02c8089d7a44426
#
_entry.id   8c8e40313990ff77d02c8089d7a44426
#
_cell.length_a   1.000
_cell.length_b   1.000
_cell.length_c   1.000
_cell.angle_alpha   90.00
_cell.angle_beta   90.00
_cell.angle_gamma   90.00
#
_symmetry.space_group_name_H-M   'P 1'
#
loop_
_entity.id
_entity.type
_entity.pdbx_description
1 polymer ?
#
loop_
_entity_poly.entity_id
_entity_poly.type
_entity_poly.pdbx_seq_one_letter_code
_entity_poly.pdbx_strand_id
1 'polypeptide(L)'
;MSAGVEDMSRAGSVRADGGLMIFHAPFPLQPDRVAASMLRPLAMRRAFADLGYRVMNVTGYAAQRRRAMTRVRAALAAGARIEFVYSENATIPNALTEPRHLPVHPLLDAAFFRHCRRSGVPVGVFYRDVYWRFPRFREGINPVLEAGLQAAYRSELMAFERVGLHLFLPSQAMARHVPHVDPVRMSALPPGAPDVAATRRDSDGWDDGGDEDGKELELLFVGVLQDNYRLDACLRAVSATPGTRVTLCVRQETWETSRDHYAPLLPAGRAQVVHRSGAELEPLYRRADLGVLFTEPNPYWDFAVPYKLYEYLAHELPVIAVRGTQTGRLVEEMGIGWVLSYDAGALSDLLRHLREAPEEIEAVRRRMRRVLPGQTWQARARTVVQVLGATERKP
;
A
#
# COMPACT_ATOMS: atom_id res chain seq x y z
N MET A 1 32.19 7.58 -23.75
CA MET A 1 30.99 7.18 -24.51
C MET A 1 29.78 7.65 -23.71
N SER A 2 29.30 8.81 -24.14
CA SER A 2 28.23 9.58 -23.52
C SER A 2 27.01 9.45 -24.45
N ALA A 3 26.03 8.66 -24.07
CA ALA A 3 24.70 8.65 -24.70
C ALA A 3 23.74 7.93 -23.74
N GLY A 4 22.80 8.63 -23.15
CA GLY A 4 21.73 8.00 -22.36
C GLY A 4 21.08 8.84 -21.26
N VAL A 5 21.18 10.17 -21.29
CA VAL A 5 20.53 11.02 -20.26
C VAL A 5 19.54 12.05 -20.84
N GLU A 6 19.25 12.04 -22.12
CA GLU A 6 18.45 13.10 -22.77
C GLU A 6 17.05 12.70 -23.23
N ASP A 7 16.32 11.77 -22.59
CA ASP A 7 14.93 11.50 -23.02
C ASP A 7 13.90 11.39 -21.88
N MET A 8 14.10 12.07 -20.75
CA MET A 8 13.09 12.17 -19.70
C MET A 8 12.30 13.50 -19.66
N SER A 9 12.48 14.41 -20.60
CA SER A 9 11.83 15.73 -20.57
C SER A 9 10.53 15.86 -21.40
N ARG A 10 10.04 14.78 -22.02
CA ARG A 10 8.70 14.76 -22.64
C ARG A 10 7.65 14.13 -21.73
N ALA A 11 7.56 14.59 -20.48
CA ALA A 11 6.37 14.40 -19.67
C ALA A 11 5.22 15.10 -20.36
N GLY A 12 4.24 14.30 -20.86
CA GLY A 12 3.07 14.81 -21.58
C GLY A 12 2.42 15.94 -20.79
N SER A 13 2.24 17.08 -21.45
CA SER A 13 1.55 18.23 -20.90
C SER A 13 0.18 17.81 -20.35
N VAL A 14 -0.03 18.01 -19.04
CA VAL A 14 -1.36 17.93 -18.42
C VAL A 14 -2.25 18.89 -19.17
N ARG A 15 -3.28 18.37 -19.87
CA ARG A 15 -4.22 19.20 -20.61
C ARG A 15 -4.97 20.08 -19.62
N ALA A 16 -5.04 21.37 -19.87
CA ALA A 16 -5.78 22.34 -19.06
C ALA A 16 -7.31 22.08 -19.01
N ASP A 17 -7.86 21.29 -19.94
CA ASP A 17 -9.23 20.78 -19.92
C ASP A 17 -9.22 19.34 -19.41
N GLY A 18 -9.53 19.16 -18.12
CA GLY A 18 -9.52 17.88 -17.44
C GLY A 18 -10.34 16.81 -18.16
N GLY A 19 -9.67 15.75 -18.63
CA GLY A 19 -10.30 14.59 -19.26
C GLY A 19 -11.37 13.95 -18.37
N LEU A 20 -12.29 13.20 -18.94
CA LEU A 20 -13.31 12.48 -18.19
C LEU A 20 -12.83 11.03 -17.96
N MET A 21 -12.84 10.58 -16.71
CA MET A 21 -12.51 9.20 -16.37
C MET A 21 -13.59 8.56 -15.47
N ILE A 22 -13.60 7.25 -15.41
CA ILE A 22 -14.47 6.49 -14.51
C ILE A 22 -13.64 5.91 -13.38
N PHE A 23 -14.04 6.22 -12.13
CA PHE A 23 -13.54 5.57 -10.94
C PHE A 23 -14.55 4.51 -10.48
N HIS A 24 -14.14 3.25 -10.48
CA HIS A 24 -14.97 2.11 -10.09
C HIS A 24 -14.48 1.50 -8.76
N ALA A 25 -15.43 1.15 -7.88
CA ALA A 25 -15.15 0.30 -6.71
C ALA A 25 -16.42 -0.51 -6.36
N PRO A 26 -16.31 -1.84 -6.16
CA PRO A 26 -17.45 -2.70 -5.90
C PRO A 26 -17.96 -2.63 -4.43
N PHE A 27 -17.70 -1.50 -3.77
CA PHE A 27 -18.09 -1.22 -2.40
C PHE A 27 -18.32 0.28 -2.19
N PRO A 28 -19.10 0.68 -1.15
CA PRO A 28 -19.27 2.09 -0.81
C PRO A 28 -17.94 2.72 -0.36
N LEU A 29 -17.61 3.90 -0.89
CA LEU A 29 -16.51 4.72 -0.39
C LEU A 29 -17.01 5.53 0.80
N GLN A 30 -16.49 5.25 1.98
CA GLN A 30 -16.86 5.90 3.24
C GLN A 30 -15.67 6.73 3.75
N PRO A 31 -15.68 8.08 3.56
CA PRO A 31 -14.58 8.95 3.99
C PRO A 31 -14.30 8.88 5.49
N ASP A 32 -15.35 8.70 6.30
CA ASP A 32 -15.27 8.71 7.77
C ASP A 32 -14.80 7.37 8.37
N ARG A 33 -14.63 6.35 7.57
CA ARG A 33 -14.19 5.04 8.05
C ARG A 33 -12.68 4.89 7.93
N VAL A 34 -11.99 5.01 9.07
CA VAL A 34 -10.53 4.82 9.17
C VAL A 34 -10.17 3.33 9.07
N ALA A 35 -10.38 2.74 7.90
CA ALA A 35 -9.88 1.40 7.61
C ALA A 35 -8.81 1.49 6.51
N ALA A 36 -7.68 0.82 6.70
CA ALA A 36 -6.59 0.79 5.70
C ALA A 36 -7.07 0.38 4.30
N SER A 37 -8.13 -0.44 4.23
CA SER A 37 -8.78 -0.84 2.97
C SER A 37 -9.48 0.30 2.23
N MET A 38 -9.85 1.40 2.92
CA MET A 38 -10.50 2.58 2.34
C MET A 38 -9.51 3.68 1.96
N LEU A 39 -8.32 3.71 2.58
CA LEU A 39 -7.32 4.76 2.35
C LEU A 39 -6.90 4.82 0.87
N ARG A 40 -6.55 3.69 0.27
CA ARG A 40 -6.09 3.65 -1.11
C ARG A 40 -7.16 4.11 -2.12
N PRO A 41 -8.40 3.58 -2.13
CA PRO A 41 -9.43 4.02 -3.06
C PRO A 41 -9.71 5.52 -2.99
N LEU A 42 -9.78 6.07 -1.79
CA LEU A 42 -10.03 7.51 -1.57
C LEU A 42 -8.84 8.35 -2.05
N ALA A 43 -7.61 7.94 -1.73
CA ALA A 43 -6.38 8.63 -2.14
C ALA A 43 -6.19 8.60 -3.65
N MET A 44 -6.40 7.47 -4.31
CA MET A 44 -6.33 7.36 -5.77
C MET A 44 -7.40 8.20 -6.46
N ARG A 45 -8.65 8.16 -5.97
CA ARG A 45 -9.73 8.99 -6.52
C ARG A 45 -9.40 10.48 -6.41
N ARG A 46 -8.88 10.91 -5.25
CA ARG A 46 -8.42 12.29 -5.04
C ARG A 46 -7.27 12.63 -5.98
N ALA A 47 -6.27 11.76 -6.10
CA ALA A 47 -5.12 11.99 -6.96
C ALA A 47 -5.50 12.16 -8.44
N PHE A 48 -6.50 11.43 -8.96
CA PHE A 48 -7.02 11.70 -10.32
C PHE A 48 -7.69 13.06 -10.42
N ALA A 49 -8.47 13.48 -9.42
CA ALA A 49 -9.08 14.82 -9.40
C ALA A 49 -8.00 15.91 -9.33
N ASP A 50 -6.97 15.72 -8.51
CA ASP A 50 -5.82 16.65 -8.39
C ASP A 50 -5.00 16.75 -9.69
N LEU A 51 -5.01 15.70 -10.53
CA LEU A 51 -4.46 15.72 -11.89
C LEU A 51 -5.38 16.39 -12.92
N GLY A 52 -6.52 16.95 -12.49
CA GLY A 52 -7.46 17.68 -13.33
C GLY A 52 -8.53 16.80 -13.99
N TYR A 53 -8.64 15.51 -13.67
CA TYR A 53 -9.69 14.65 -14.23
C TYR A 53 -11.05 14.94 -13.62
N ARG A 54 -12.09 15.01 -14.46
CA ARG A 54 -13.49 14.90 -14.03
C ARG A 54 -13.80 13.43 -13.78
N VAL A 55 -14.14 13.08 -12.53
CA VAL A 55 -14.29 11.70 -12.09
C VAL A 55 -15.75 11.28 -12.03
N MET A 56 -16.16 10.36 -12.92
CA MET A 56 -17.46 9.69 -12.81
C MET A 56 -17.34 8.50 -11.85
N ASN A 57 -18.03 8.55 -10.71
CA ASN A 57 -18.00 7.49 -9.72
C ASN A 57 -18.99 6.37 -10.07
N VAL A 58 -18.50 5.13 -10.14
CA VAL A 58 -19.26 3.89 -10.24
C VAL A 58 -18.92 3.04 -9.00
N THR A 59 -19.45 3.42 -7.86
CA THR A 59 -19.09 2.86 -6.55
C THR A 59 -20.32 2.45 -5.77
N GLY A 60 -20.14 1.62 -4.75
CA GLY A 60 -21.20 1.17 -3.88
C GLY A 60 -21.62 -0.28 -4.13
N TYR A 61 -22.72 -0.68 -3.53
CA TYR A 61 -23.35 -1.98 -3.77
C TYR A 61 -23.97 -2.05 -5.19
N ALA A 62 -24.31 -3.24 -5.67
CA ALA A 62 -24.75 -3.49 -7.03
C ALA A 62 -25.87 -2.54 -7.52
N ALA A 63 -26.86 -2.25 -6.68
CA ALA A 63 -27.95 -1.34 -7.04
C ALA A 63 -27.44 0.09 -7.34
N GLN A 64 -26.50 0.57 -6.54
CA GLN A 64 -25.89 1.89 -6.73
C GLN A 64 -25.00 1.90 -7.98
N ARG A 65 -24.15 0.87 -8.16
CA ARG A 65 -23.30 0.71 -9.34
C ARG A 65 -24.15 0.62 -10.62
N ARG A 66 -25.23 -0.15 -10.66
CA ARG A 66 -26.13 -0.26 -11.83
C ARG A 66 -26.66 1.10 -12.28
N ARG A 67 -27.14 1.93 -11.33
CA ARG A 67 -27.60 3.29 -11.63
C ARG A 67 -26.47 4.15 -12.22
N ALA A 68 -25.28 4.07 -11.63
CA ALA A 68 -24.11 4.79 -12.13
C ALA A 68 -23.69 4.30 -13.54
N MET A 69 -23.66 2.98 -13.77
CA MET A 69 -23.34 2.37 -15.06
C MET A 69 -24.35 2.77 -16.16
N THR A 70 -25.64 2.96 -15.81
CA THR A 70 -26.63 3.48 -16.76
C THR A 70 -26.29 4.89 -17.19
N ARG A 71 -25.85 5.75 -16.26
CA ARG A 71 -25.41 7.12 -16.61
C ARG A 71 -24.15 7.12 -17.50
N VAL A 72 -23.20 6.23 -17.22
CA VAL A 72 -22.00 6.06 -18.06
C VAL A 72 -22.38 5.62 -19.48
N ARG A 73 -23.28 4.63 -19.62
CA ARG A 73 -23.76 4.17 -20.94
C ARG A 73 -24.46 5.28 -21.72
N ALA A 74 -25.29 6.07 -21.05
CA ALA A 74 -25.94 7.23 -21.66
C ALA A 74 -24.92 8.28 -22.11
N ALA A 75 -23.90 8.56 -21.31
CA ALA A 75 -22.84 9.49 -21.67
C ALA A 75 -22.04 9.01 -22.88
N LEU A 76 -21.65 7.73 -22.93
CA LEU A 76 -20.97 7.14 -24.09
C LEU A 76 -21.84 7.18 -25.35
N ALA A 77 -23.14 6.86 -25.24
CA ALA A 77 -24.09 6.93 -26.36
C ALA A 77 -24.29 8.38 -26.86
N ALA A 78 -24.16 9.37 -25.98
CA ALA A 78 -24.18 10.79 -26.33
C ALA A 78 -22.84 11.32 -26.87
N GLY A 79 -21.85 10.46 -27.10
CA GLY A 79 -20.54 10.82 -27.66
C GLY A 79 -19.54 11.37 -26.64
N ALA A 80 -19.78 11.21 -25.34
CA ALA A 80 -18.80 11.65 -24.33
C ALA A 80 -17.49 10.84 -24.48
N ARG A 81 -16.37 11.56 -24.56
CA ARG A 81 -15.04 10.96 -24.60
C ARG A 81 -14.59 10.64 -23.17
N ILE A 82 -14.59 9.35 -22.84
CA ILE A 82 -14.07 8.84 -21.55
C ILE A 82 -12.68 8.27 -21.82
N GLU A 83 -11.67 8.78 -21.09
CA GLU A 83 -10.28 8.40 -21.39
C GLU A 83 -9.93 7.00 -20.87
N PHE A 84 -10.41 6.64 -19.66
CA PHE A 84 -10.19 5.31 -19.10
C PHE A 84 -11.14 5.02 -17.93
N VAL A 85 -11.18 3.74 -17.57
CA VAL A 85 -11.76 3.25 -16.31
C VAL A 85 -10.62 2.79 -15.41
N TYR A 86 -10.59 3.28 -14.18
CA TYR A 86 -9.76 2.73 -13.11
C TYR A 86 -10.64 2.11 -12.03
N SER A 87 -10.38 0.86 -11.70
CA SER A 87 -11.14 0.10 -10.70
C SER A 87 -10.28 -0.30 -9.53
N GLU A 88 -10.77 -0.14 -8.31
CA GLU A 88 -10.20 -0.67 -7.07
C GLU A 88 -10.98 -1.91 -6.64
N ASN A 89 -10.37 -3.09 -6.72
CA ASN A 89 -11.02 -4.30 -6.24
C ASN A 89 -10.99 -4.40 -4.71
N ALA A 90 -11.96 -5.14 -4.15
CA ALA A 90 -11.90 -5.61 -2.77
C ALA A 90 -10.87 -6.77 -2.65
N THR A 91 -10.64 -7.24 -1.43
CA THR A 91 -9.86 -8.47 -1.18
C THR A 91 -10.63 -9.74 -1.53
N ILE A 92 -11.94 -9.64 -1.69
CA ILE A 92 -12.85 -10.71 -2.15
C ILE A 92 -13.32 -10.37 -3.56
N PRO A 93 -13.77 -11.37 -4.35
CA PRO A 93 -14.33 -11.14 -5.68
C PRO A 93 -15.45 -10.10 -5.69
N ASN A 94 -15.51 -9.28 -6.75
CA ASN A 94 -16.50 -8.21 -6.87
C ASN A 94 -17.96 -8.70 -6.72
N ALA A 95 -18.23 -9.93 -7.17
CA ALA A 95 -19.53 -10.57 -7.03
C ALA A 95 -19.95 -10.78 -5.56
N LEU A 96 -18.99 -10.87 -4.64
CA LEU A 96 -19.21 -11.18 -3.23
C LEU A 96 -19.14 -9.93 -2.32
N THR A 97 -19.05 -8.72 -2.90
CA THR A 97 -18.97 -7.47 -2.13
C THR A 97 -20.33 -6.97 -1.62
N GLU A 98 -21.41 -7.63 -1.96
CA GLU A 98 -22.75 -7.33 -1.47
C GLU A 98 -22.89 -7.66 0.03
N PRO A 99 -23.87 -7.06 0.74
CA PRO A 99 -24.18 -7.44 2.11
C PRO A 99 -24.40 -8.95 2.24
N ARG A 100 -23.84 -9.56 3.29
CA ARG A 100 -23.84 -11.02 3.53
C ARG A 100 -23.06 -11.84 2.48
N HIS A 101 -22.25 -11.20 1.64
CA HIS A 101 -21.42 -11.84 0.61
C HIS A 101 -22.21 -12.70 -0.40
N LEU A 102 -23.47 -12.34 -0.68
CA LEU A 102 -24.31 -13.05 -1.64
C LEU A 102 -24.02 -12.59 -3.07
N PRO A 103 -23.76 -13.50 -4.03
CA PRO A 103 -23.46 -13.16 -5.41
C PRO A 103 -24.73 -12.80 -6.22
N VAL A 104 -25.43 -11.75 -5.81
CA VAL A 104 -26.74 -11.36 -6.40
C VAL A 104 -26.58 -10.95 -7.88
N HIS A 105 -25.47 -10.35 -8.24
CA HIS A 105 -25.18 -9.89 -9.61
C HIS A 105 -23.75 -10.24 -10.05
N PRO A 106 -23.39 -11.52 -10.21
CA PRO A 106 -22.01 -11.98 -10.36
C PRO A 106 -21.31 -11.46 -11.64
N LEU A 107 -22.05 -11.11 -12.68
CA LEU A 107 -21.50 -10.63 -13.95
C LEU A 107 -21.59 -9.11 -14.15
N LEU A 108 -22.08 -8.36 -13.15
CA LEU A 108 -22.37 -6.93 -13.28
C LEU A 108 -21.15 -6.13 -13.74
N ASP A 109 -20.06 -6.27 -13.01
CA ASP A 109 -18.85 -5.48 -13.23
C ASP A 109 -18.12 -5.95 -14.50
N ALA A 110 -18.02 -7.26 -14.73
CA ALA A 110 -17.42 -7.81 -15.95
C ALA A 110 -18.19 -7.38 -17.22
N ALA A 111 -19.53 -7.36 -17.18
CA ALA A 111 -20.35 -6.87 -18.27
C ALA A 111 -20.18 -5.37 -18.51
N PHE A 112 -20.03 -4.60 -17.45
CA PHE A 112 -19.75 -3.17 -17.54
C PHE A 112 -18.36 -2.90 -18.13
N PHE A 113 -17.32 -3.56 -17.65
CA PHE A 113 -15.96 -3.43 -18.21
C PHE A 113 -15.89 -3.83 -19.68
N ARG A 114 -16.59 -4.93 -20.04
CA ARG A 114 -16.70 -5.34 -21.45
C ARG A 114 -17.38 -4.25 -22.31
N HIS A 115 -18.43 -3.61 -21.78
CA HIS A 115 -19.10 -2.51 -22.49
C HIS A 115 -18.13 -1.34 -22.71
N CYS A 116 -17.41 -0.89 -21.68
CA CYS A 116 -16.41 0.17 -21.81
C CYS A 116 -15.33 -0.19 -22.83
N ARG A 117 -14.77 -1.40 -22.78
CA ARG A 117 -13.76 -1.87 -23.73
C ARG A 117 -14.28 -1.87 -25.18
N ARG A 118 -15.52 -2.30 -25.42
CA ARG A 118 -16.16 -2.27 -26.75
C ARG A 118 -16.42 -0.85 -27.25
N SER A 119 -16.53 0.10 -26.34
CA SER A 119 -16.66 1.53 -26.65
C SER A 119 -15.30 2.25 -26.80
N GLY A 120 -14.19 1.50 -26.89
CA GLY A 120 -12.84 2.05 -27.03
C GLY A 120 -12.23 2.58 -25.72
N VAL A 121 -12.87 2.38 -24.56
CA VAL A 121 -12.38 2.88 -23.27
C VAL A 121 -11.50 1.83 -22.61
N PRO A 122 -10.20 2.08 -22.41
CA PRO A 122 -9.31 1.16 -21.70
C PRO A 122 -9.71 1.02 -20.24
N VAL A 123 -9.54 -0.20 -19.69
CA VAL A 123 -9.92 -0.52 -18.32
C VAL A 123 -8.75 -1.12 -17.57
N GLY A 124 -8.39 -0.49 -16.45
CA GLY A 124 -7.40 -0.98 -15.50
C GLY A 124 -8.03 -1.30 -14.16
N VAL A 125 -7.63 -2.42 -13.58
CA VAL A 125 -8.13 -2.90 -12.29
C VAL A 125 -6.96 -3.06 -11.32
N PHE A 126 -7.02 -2.41 -10.17
CA PHE A 126 -6.10 -2.69 -9.10
C PHE A 126 -6.53 -3.96 -8.37
N TYR A 127 -5.79 -5.05 -8.60
CA TYR A 127 -6.01 -6.34 -7.97
C TYR A 127 -5.20 -6.38 -6.67
N ARG A 128 -5.89 -6.19 -5.56
CA ARG A 128 -5.31 -5.81 -4.27
C ARG A 128 -4.46 -6.88 -3.63
N ASP A 129 -4.88 -8.14 -3.68
CA ASP A 129 -4.27 -9.23 -2.93
C ASP A 129 -4.58 -10.60 -3.52
N VAL A 130 -3.77 -11.60 -3.12
CA VAL A 130 -3.91 -13.01 -3.48
C VAL A 130 -3.97 -13.91 -2.25
N TYR A 131 -4.53 -13.45 -1.13
CA TYR A 131 -4.68 -14.22 0.12
C TYR A 131 -5.21 -15.64 -0.11
N TRP A 132 -6.19 -15.76 -0.99
CA TRP A 132 -6.83 -17.01 -1.33
C TRP A 132 -5.88 -18.08 -1.90
N ARG A 133 -4.66 -17.71 -2.32
CA ARG A 133 -3.61 -18.63 -2.79
C ARG A 133 -2.84 -19.28 -1.65
N PHE A 134 -2.85 -18.69 -0.45
CA PHE A 134 -2.02 -19.13 0.66
C PHE A 134 -2.85 -19.92 1.68
N PRO A 135 -2.45 -21.19 2.00
CA PRO A 135 -3.21 -22.05 2.91
C PRO A 135 -3.53 -21.39 4.25
N ARG A 136 -2.56 -20.67 4.81
CA ARG A 136 -2.68 -20.00 6.12
C ARG A 136 -3.91 -19.06 6.22
N PHE A 137 -4.26 -18.36 5.15
CA PHE A 137 -5.43 -17.47 5.14
C PHE A 137 -6.76 -18.20 4.89
N ARG A 138 -6.72 -19.53 4.78
CA ARG A 138 -7.85 -20.40 4.54
C ARG A 138 -8.13 -21.34 5.72
N GLU A 139 -7.28 -21.31 6.74
CA GLU A 139 -7.41 -22.11 7.95
C GLU A 139 -8.75 -21.82 8.65
N GLY A 140 -9.48 -22.86 9.04
CA GLY A 140 -10.77 -22.75 9.68
C GLY A 140 -11.96 -22.49 8.74
N ILE A 141 -11.75 -22.34 7.43
CA ILE A 141 -12.84 -22.22 6.45
C ILE A 141 -13.39 -23.61 6.11
N ASN A 142 -14.72 -23.76 6.09
CA ASN A 142 -15.36 -25.00 5.65
C ASN A 142 -14.89 -25.36 4.22
N PRO A 143 -14.50 -26.63 3.91
CA PRO A 143 -13.95 -27.01 2.62
C PRO A 143 -14.86 -26.73 1.41
N VAL A 144 -16.19 -26.84 1.57
CA VAL A 144 -17.15 -26.54 0.48
C VAL A 144 -17.18 -25.03 0.21
N LEU A 145 -17.20 -24.22 1.26
CA LEU A 145 -17.13 -22.77 1.14
C LEU A 145 -15.78 -22.33 0.53
N GLU A 146 -14.69 -22.95 0.96
CA GLU A 146 -13.37 -22.70 0.39
C GLU A 146 -13.32 -22.99 -1.11
N ALA A 147 -13.83 -24.15 -1.53
CA ALA A 147 -13.89 -24.51 -2.96
C ALA A 147 -14.71 -23.50 -3.76
N GLY A 148 -15.85 -23.05 -3.22
CA GLY A 148 -16.68 -22.01 -3.83
C GLY A 148 -15.97 -20.66 -3.96
N LEU A 149 -15.27 -20.22 -2.92
CA LEU A 149 -14.45 -18.99 -2.94
C LEU A 149 -13.31 -19.10 -3.95
N GLN A 150 -12.61 -20.22 -3.99
CA GLN A 150 -11.55 -20.49 -4.96
C GLN A 150 -12.06 -20.43 -6.41
N ALA A 151 -13.24 -20.99 -6.67
CA ALA A 151 -13.90 -20.93 -7.97
C ALA A 151 -14.28 -19.48 -8.34
N ALA A 152 -14.81 -18.70 -7.39
CA ALA A 152 -15.18 -17.32 -7.60
C ALA A 152 -13.97 -16.43 -7.95
N TYR A 153 -12.83 -16.54 -7.24
CA TYR A 153 -11.60 -15.83 -7.55
C TYR A 153 -11.07 -16.16 -8.95
N ARG A 154 -11.02 -17.46 -9.30
CA ARG A 154 -10.56 -17.88 -10.64
C ARG A 154 -11.48 -17.40 -11.75
N SER A 155 -12.80 -17.47 -11.53
CA SER A 155 -13.81 -17.01 -12.47
C SER A 155 -13.71 -15.52 -12.75
N GLU A 156 -13.43 -14.72 -11.72
CA GLU A 156 -13.23 -13.29 -11.87
C GLU A 156 -11.97 -12.98 -12.70
N LEU A 157 -10.84 -13.62 -12.40
CA LEU A 157 -9.61 -13.44 -13.17
C LEU A 157 -9.75 -13.89 -14.62
N MET A 158 -10.43 -15.03 -14.88
CA MET A 158 -10.75 -15.45 -16.24
C MET A 158 -11.66 -14.46 -16.96
N ALA A 159 -12.59 -13.82 -16.26
CA ALA A 159 -13.42 -12.77 -16.86
C ALA A 159 -12.60 -11.52 -17.18
N PHE A 160 -11.67 -11.12 -16.33
CA PHE A 160 -10.76 -9.99 -16.59
C PHE A 160 -9.87 -10.25 -17.79
N GLU A 161 -9.30 -11.46 -17.92
CA GLU A 161 -8.50 -11.87 -19.08
C GLU A 161 -9.32 -11.82 -20.36
N ARG A 162 -10.54 -12.42 -20.39
CA ARG A 162 -11.43 -12.43 -21.57
C ARG A 162 -11.88 -11.03 -22.01
N VAL A 163 -11.98 -10.10 -21.08
CA VAL A 163 -12.34 -8.70 -21.39
C VAL A 163 -11.10 -7.90 -21.82
N GLY A 164 -9.91 -8.41 -21.58
CA GLY A 164 -8.65 -7.74 -21.91
C GLY A 164 -8.34 -6.58 -20.97
N LEU A 165 -8.55 -6.76 -19.66
CA LEU A 165 -8.25 -5.75 -18.67
C LEU A 165 -6.74 -5.70 -18.38
N HIS A 166 -6.27 -4.50 -18.00
CA HIS A 166 -4.94 -4.35 -17.41
C HIS A 166 -5.03 -4.48 -15.89
N LEU A 167 -4.19 -5.33 -15.27
CA LEU A 167 -4.15 -5.46 -13.82
C LEU A 167 -2.99 -4.64 -13.23
N PHE A 168 -3.32 -3.80 -12.28
CA PHE A 168 -2.35 -3.14 -11.41
C PHE A 168 -2.21 -3.96 -10.12
N LEU A 169 -0.98 -4.24 -9.72
CA LEU A 169 -0.64 -5.08 -8.57
C LEU A 169 0.17 -4.27 -7.55
N PRO A 170 0.12 -4.59 -6.25
CA PRO A 170 0.97 -3.95 -5.25
C PRO A 170 2.46 -4.03 -5.57
N SER A 171 2.91 -5.11 -6.18
CA SER A 171 4.28 -5.29 -6.69
C SER A 171 4.29 -6.16 -7.95
N GLN A 172 5.32 -6.04 -8.78
CA GLN A 172 5.48 -6.92 -9.94
C GLN A 172 5.69 -8.38 -9.50
N ALA A 173 6.29 -8.60 -8.35
CA ALA A 173 6.49 -9.94 -7.79
C ALA A 173 5.17 -10.69 -7.52
N MET A 174 4.07 -9.98 -7.28
CA MET A 174 2.75 -10.59 -7.11
C MET A 174 2.23 -11.27 -8.38
N ALA A 175 2.67 -10.86 -9.56
CA ALA A 175 2.18 -11.40 -10.85
C ALA A 175 2.29 -12.93 -10.94
N ARG A 176 3.35 -13.53 -10.37
CA ARG A 176 3.54 -14.99 -10.34
C ARG A 176 2.45 -15.75 -9.56
N HIS A 177 1.71 -15.05 -8.72
CA HIS A 177 0.63 -15.62 -7.91
C HIS A 177 -0.76 -15.37 -8.50
N VAL A 178 -0.88 -14.57 -9.58
CA VAL A 178 -2.14 -14.27 -10.25
C VAL A 178 -2.33 -15.22 -11.44
N PRO A 179 -3.19 -16.26 -11.32
CA PRO A 179 -3.41 -17.19 -12.42
C PRO A 179 -4.36 -16.59 -13.48
N HIS A 180 -4.41 -17.21 -14.66
CA HIS A 180 -5.39 -16.94 -15.71
C HIS A 180 -5.32 -15.57 -16.38
N VAL A 181 -4.39 -14.71 -16.03
CA VAL A 181 -4.18 -13.41 -16.68
C VAL A 181 -2.76 -13.37 -17.23
N ASP A 182 -2.61 -12.88 -18.46
CA ASP A 182 -1.30 -12.75 -19.10
C ASP A 182 -0.44 -11.73 -18.34
N PRO A 183 0.78 -12.11 -17.89
CA PRO A 183 1.69 -11.19 -17.18
C PRO A 183 2.01 -9.89 -17.94
N VAL A 184 1.92 -9.87 -19.26
CA VAL A 184 2.11 -8.65 -20.09
C VAL A 184 1.06 -7.58 -19.78
N ARG A 185 -0.09 -7.98 -19.24
CA ARG A 185 -1.16 -7.09 -18.78
C ARG A 185 -1.11 -6.76 -17.31
N MET A 186 0.02 -6.99 -16.67
CA MET A 186 0.20 -6.72 -15.23
C MET A 186 1.31 -5.69 -15.04
N SER A 187 1.05 -4.70 -14.21
CA SER A 187 2.04 -3.68 -13.82
C SER A 187 2.02 -3.44 -12.33
N ALA A 188 3.17 -3.14 -11.76
CA ALA A 188 3.24 -2.72 -10.37
C ALA A 188 2.59 -1.34 -10.17
N LEU A 189 1.80 -1.22 -9.12
CA LEU A 189 1.22 0.04 -8.64
C LEU A 189 1.19 0.00 -7.11
N PRO A 190 2.34 0.14 -6.44
CA PRO A 190 2.40 0.11 -4.98
C PRO A 190 1.58 1.24 -4.35
N PRO A 191 1.43 1.28 -3.02
CA PRO A 191 0.85 2.42 -2.34
C PRO A 191 1.56 3.72 -2.70
N GLY A 192 0.88 4.85 -2.54
CA GLY A 192 1.47 6.17 -2.62
C GLY A 192 1.74 6.72 -1.22
N ALA A 193 2.76 7.56 -1.10
CA ALA A 193 3.00 8.33 0.08
C ALA A 193 1.88 9.37 0.27
N PRO A 194 1.38 9.55 1.50
CA PRO A 194 0.44 10.62 1.80
C PRO A 194 1.09 11.99 1.60
N ASP A 195 0.25 12.98 1.30
CA ASP A 195 0.67 14.38 1.32
C ASP A 195 0.63 14.84 2.78
N VAL A 196 1.81 14.89 3.40
CA VAL A 196 1.98 15.43 4.74
C VAL A 196 2.69 16.78 4.62
N ALA A 197 2.18 17.79 5.32
CA ALA A 197 2.91 19.03 5.45
C ALA A 197 4.28 18.71 6.05
N ALA A 198 5.35 19.22 5.44
CA ALA A 198 6.70 19.04 5.96
C ALA A 198 6.77 19.65 7.36
N THR A 199 6.40 18.87 8.35
CA THR A 199 6.48 19.28 9.74
C THR A 199 7.91 19.06 10.19
N ARG A 200 8.57 20.17 10.47
CA ARG A 200 9.85 20.19 11.15
C ARG A 200 9.77 19.30 12.39
N ARG A 201 10.75 18.45 12.61
CA ARG A 201 10.90 17.76 13.91
C ARG A 201 10.94 18.82 14.97
N ASP A 202 9.96 18.83 15.86
CA ASP A 202 10.03 19.61 17.07
C ASP A 202 11.10 18.93 17.93
N SER A 203 12.23 19.60 18.09
CA SER A 203 13.24 19.24 19.08
C SER A 203 12.74 19.51 20.51
N ASP A 204 11.52 20.01 20.63
CA ASP A 204 10.95 20.50 21.86
C ASP A 204 9.89 19.54 22.38
N GLY A 205 10.20 18.90 23.50
CA GLY A 205 9.17 18.42 24.38
C GLY A 205 9.17 16.97 24.80
N TRP A 206 10.29 16.45 25.20
CA TRP A 206 10.34 15.55 26.35
C TRP A 206 11.18 16.22 27.43
N ASP A 207 10.55 16.49 28.56
CA ASP A 207 11.20 16.79 29.82
C ASP A 207 11.88 15.48 30.27
N ASP A 208 12.96 15.13 29.59
CA ASP A 208 13.87 14.10 30.02
C ASP A 208 14.68 14.71 31.13
N GLY A 209 14.32 14.37 32.37
CA GLY A 209 15.21 14.55 33.50
C GLY A 209 16.59 14.00 33.11
N GLY A 210 17.45 14.91 32.75
CA GLY A 210 18.73 14.77 32.10
C GLY A 210 19.53 13.52 32.47
N ASP A 211 19.99 12.84 31.41
CA ASP A 211 21.32 12.26 31.45
C ASP A 211 22.07 12.84 30.25
N GLU A 212 23.21 13.48 30.55
CA GLU A 212 24.12 14.10 29.57
C GLU A 212 24.81 13.09 28.65
N ASP A 213 24.47 11.79 28.74
CA ASP A 213 25.03 10.70 27.93
C ASP A 213 24.12 10.33 26.75
N GLY A 214 24.21 11.12 25.66
CA GLY A 214 23.83 10.71 24.30
C GLY A 214 22.33 10.49 24.07
N LYS A 215 21.75 11.22 23.11
CA LYS A 215 20.37 11.11 22.65
C LYS A 215 19.98 9.64 22.35
N GLU A 216 18.93 9.15 23.02
CA GLU A 216 18.38 7.81 22.74
C GLU A 216 17.81 7.70 21.32
N LEU A 217 18.02 6.56 20.68
CA LEU A 217 17.50 6.26 19.33
C LEU A 217 16.10 5.66 19.46
N GLU A 218 15.09 6.36 18.95
CA GLU A 218 13.68 5.95 19.02
C GLU A 218 13.26 5.17 17.79
N LEU A 219 12.82 3.93 17.97
CA LEU A 219 12.25 3.07 16.94
C LEU A 219 10.72 3.12 16.98
N LEU A 220 10.07 3.16 15.83
CA LEU A 220 8.60 3.14 15.72
C LEU A 220 8.11 1.99 14.86
N PHE A 221 7.28 1.14 15.44
CA PHE A 221 6.45 0.19 14.70
C PHE A 221 4.99 0.64 14.72
N VAL A 222 4.36 0.72 13.54
CA VAL A 222 2.91 0.97 13.40
C VAL A 222 2.29 -0.15 12.60
N GLY A 223 1.41 -0.93 13.21
CA GLY A 223 0.82 -2.07 12.52
C GLY A 223 -0.09 -2.94 13.37
N VAL A 224 -0.16 -4.21 12.98
CA VAL A 224 -0.87 -5.25 13.74
C VAL A 224 0.12 -6.30 14.21
N LEU A 225 -0.08 -6.81 15.40
CA LEU A 225 0.67 -7.95 15.93
C LEU A 225 -0.16 -9.20 15.68
N GLN A 226 0.13 -9.86 14.58
CA GLN A 226 -0.47 -11.13 14.20
C GLN A 226 0.66 -12.04 13.73
N ASP A 227 0.36 -13.31 13.55
CA ASP A 227 1.38 -14.31 13.17
C ASP A 227 2.23 -13.98 11.94
N ASN A 228 1.75 -13.10 11.05
CA ASN A 228 2.51 -12.61 9.90
C ASN A 228 3.42 -11.41 10.19
N TYR A 229 3.34 -10.82 11.39
CA TYR A 229 4.04 -9.59 11.78
C TYR A 229 4.82 -9.80 13.08
N ARG A 230 5.62 -10.85 13.15
CA ARG A 230 6.41 -11.15 14.35
C ARG A 230 7.60 -10.21 14.49
N LEU A 231 7.71 -9.59 15.67
CA LEU A 231 8.74 -8.60 15.99
C LEU A 231 9.80 -9.14 16.97
N ASP A 232 9.84 -10.43 17.21
CA ASP A 232 10.68 -11.05 18.25
C ASP A 232 12.15 -10.63 18.13
N ALA A 233 12.73 -10.70 16.95
CA ALA A 233 14.12 -10.30 16.71
C ALA A 233 14.33 -8.79 16.95
N CYS A 234 13.37 -7.94 16.57
CA CYS A 234 13.43 -6.50 16.79
C CYS A 234 13.47 -6.19 18.31
N LEU A 235 12.54 -6.75 19.07
CA LEU A 235 12.45 -6.50 20.51
C LEU A 235 13.68 -7.00 21.27
N ARG A 236 14.21 -8.18 20.89
CA ARG A 236 15.47 -8.69 21.45
C ARG A 236 16.65 -7.77 21.14
N ALA A 237 16.73 -7.24 19.91
CA ALA A 237 17.78 -6.30 19.54
C ALA A 237 17.73 -5.02 20.37
N VAL A 238 16.53 -4.41 20.51
CA VAL A 238 16.35 -3.21 21.35
C VAL A 238 16.68 -3.52 22.83
N SER A 239 16.28 -4.70 23.32
CA SER A 239 16.64 -5.12 24.70
C SER A 239 18.14 -5.22 24.91
N ALA A 240 18.87 -5.73 23.91
CA ALA A 240 20.33 -5.91 23.94
C ALA A 240 21.13 -4.63 23.66
N THR A 241 20.48 -3.54 23.22
CA THR A 241 21.17 -2.29 22.83
C THR A 241 20.76 -1.14 23.77
N PRO A 242 21.54 -0.79 24.79
CA PRO A 242 21.29 0.38 25.63
C PRO A 242 21.25 1.66 24.79
N GLY A 243 20.49 2.66 25.24
CA GLY A 243 20.30 3.92 24.51
C GLY A 243 19.42 3.79 23.27
N THR A 244 18.59 2.73 23.20
CA THR A 244 17.55 2.57 22.18
C THR A 244 16.20 2.36 22.84
N ARG A 245 15.15 2.93 22.26
CA ARG A 245 13.75 2.77 22.69
C ARG A 245 12.89 2.26 21.54
N VAL A 246 11.74 1.69 21.86
CA VAL A 246 10.76 1.28 20.83
C VAL A 246 9.34 1.67 21.23
N THR A 247 8.65 2.32 20.33
CA THR A 247 7.21 2.54 20.41
C THR A 247 6.48 1.56 19.49
N LEU A 248 5.60 0.74 20.07
CA LEU A 248 4.70 -0.16 19.33
C LEU A 248 3.32 0.48 19.27
N CYS A 249 2.97 1.05 18.12
CA CYS A 249 1.62 1.55 17.87
C CYS A 249 0.79 0.45 17.18
N VAL A 250 -0.05 -0.22 17.95
CA VAL A 250 -0.81 -1.39 17.53
C VAL A 250 -2.28 -1.24 17.92
N ARG A 251 -3.18 -1.96 17.24
CA ARG A 251 -4.58 -1.97 17.65
C ARG A 251 -4.73 -2.65 19.02
N GLN A 252 -5.58 -2.10 19.86
CA GLN A 252 -5.83 -2.64 21.20
C GLN A 252 -6.22 -4.12 21.16
N GLU A 253 -7.14 -4.49 20.27
CA GLU A 253 -7.62 -5.87 20.11
C GLU A 253 -6.46 -6.84 19.75
N THR A 254 -5.55 -6.42 18.87
CA THR A 254 -4.40 -7.25 18.49
C THR A 254 -3.34 -7.31 19.58
N TRP A 255 -3.21 -6.25 20.40
CA TRP A 255 -2.36 -6.27 21.55
C TRP A 255 -2.87 -7.20 22.64
N GLU A 256 -4.16 -7.14 22.96
CA GLU A 256 -4.79 -8.01 23.98
C GLU A 256 -4.59 -9.49 23.66
N THR A 257 -4.69 -9.88 22.39
CA THR A 257 -4.47 -11.28 21.95
C THR A 257 -3.02 -11.71 21.87
N SER A 258 -2.09 -10.76 21.76
CA SER A 258 -0.65 -11.04 21.58
C SER A 258 0.20 -10.68 22.81
N ARG A 259 -0.40 -10.09 23.82
CA ARG A 259 0.28 -9.53 24.99
C ARG A 259 1.14 -10.56 25.72
N ASP A 260 0.60 -11.76 25.96
CA ASP A 260 1.31 -12.81 26.69
C ASP A 260 2.60 -13.24 26.00
N HIS A 261 2.64 -13.16 24.68
CA HIS A 261 3.83 -13.43 23.88
C HIS A 261 4.82 -12.25 23.92
N TYR A 262 4.34 -11.02 23.73
CA TYR A 262 5.23 -9.86 23.55
C TYR A 262 5.65 -9.16 24.83
N ALA A 263 4.82 -9.14 25.87
CA ALA A 263 5.14 -8.43 27.12
C ALA A 263 6.48 -8.87 27.75
N PRO A 264 6.84 -10.17 27.76
CA PRO A 264 8.15 -10.60 28.27
C PRO A 264 9.35 -10.17 27.39
N LEU A 265 9.11 -9.81 26.12
CA LEU A 265 10.15 -9.37 25.19
C LEU A 265 10.38 -7.86 25.21
N LEU A 266 9.49 -7.09 25.84
CA LEU A 266 9.60 -5.64 25.90
C LEU A 266 10.78 -5.23 26.77
N PRO A 267 11.72 -4.37 26.30
CA PRO A 267 12.80 -3.86 27.11
C PRO A 267 12.25 -2.97 28.25
N ALA A 268 12.54 -3.36 29.49
CA ALA A 268 12.04 -2.67 30.67
C ALA A 268 12.41 -1.18 30.65
N GLY A 269 11.40 -0.30 30.83
CA GLY A 269 11.57 1.15 30.84
C GLY A 269 11.89 1.78 29.46
N ARG A 270 12.10 0.96 28.42
CA ARG A 270 12.50 1.41 27.08
C ARG A 270 11.54 0.99 25.96
N ALA A 271 10.37 0.45 26.30
CA ALA A 271 9.30 0.14 25.36
C ALA A 271 8.00 0.81 25.77
N GLN A 272 7.29 1.32 24.79
CA GLN A 272 5.94 1.86 24.94
C GLN A 272 4.99 1.16 23.98
N VAL A 273 3.82 0.75 24.47
CA VAL A 273 2.72 0.25 23.64
C VAL A 273 1.59 1.28 23.65
N VAL A 274 1.17 1.72 22.48
CA VAL A 274 0.13 2.73 22.31
C VAL A 274 -0.91 2.28 21.29
N HIS A 275 -2.14 2.81 21.40
CA HIS A 275 -3.27 2.48 20.53
C HIS A 275 -3.76 3.76 19.87
N ARG A 276 -3.09 4.18 18.81
CA ARG A 276 -3.35 5.43 18.10
C ARG A 276 -3.71 5.16 16.64
N SER A 277 -4.46 6.08 16.02
CA SER A 277 -4.89 5.97 14.63
C SER A 277 -5.08 7.35 13.98
N GLY A 278 -5.07 7.39 12.63
CA GLY A 278 -5.29 8.64 11.90
C GLY A 278 -4.32 9.74 12.29
N ALA A 279 -4.80 10.94 12.59
CA ALA A 279 -3.99 12.10 12.94
C ALA A 279 -3.19 11.94 14.24
N GLU A 280 -3.60 11.03 15.13
CA GLU A 280 -2.87 10.77 16.39
C GLU A 280 -1.53 10.07 16.16
N LEU A 281 -1.26 9.56 14.95
CA LEU A 281 0.03 8.98 14.59
C LEU A 281 1.11 10.05 14.34
N GLU A 282 0.70 11.27 13.98
CA GLU A 282 1.61 12.33 13.61
C GLU A 282 2.69 12.64 14.67
N PRO A 283 2.36 12.77 15.97
CA PRO A 283 3.36 12.95 17.01
C PRO A 283 4.35 11.77 17.11
N LEU A 284 3.89 10.53 16.83
CA LEU A 284 4.76 9.35 16.87
C LEU A 284 5.77 9.37 15.72
N TYR A 285 5.32 9.72 14.50
CA TYR A 285 6.21 9.85 13.36
C TYR A 285 7.26 10.95 13.56
N ARG A 286 6.87 12.10 14.12
CA ARG A 286 7.79 13.22 14.37
C ARG A 286 8.85 12.89 15.40
N ARG A 287 8.51 12.12 16.41
CA ARG A 287 9.42 11.75 17.51
C ARG A 287 10.41 10.67 17.09
N ALA A 288 10.00 9.69 16.31
CA ALA A 288 10.80 8.53 15.96
C ALA A 288 12.00 8.87 15.09
N ASP A 289 13.10 8.11 15.27
CA ASP A 289 14.30 8.19 14.44
C ASP A 289 14.27 7.17 13.30
N LEU A 290 13.70 5.99 13.57
CA LEU A 290 13.68 4.86 12.63
C LEU A 290 12.29 4.20 12.59
N GLY A 291 11.82 3.89 11.39
CA GLY A 291 10.61 3.12 11.15
C GLY A 291 10.91 1.62 11.04
N VAL A 292 10.16 0.79 11.76
CA VAL A 292 10.39 -0.66 11.82
C VAL A 292 9.44 -1.38 10.89
N LEU A 293 10.00 -2.03 9.86
CA LEU A 293 9.35 -3.06 9.02
C LEU A 293 10.17 -4.35 9.08
N PHE A 294 10.73 -4.63 10.26
CA PHE A 294 11.60 -5.74 10.56
C PHE A 294 10.81 -6.88 11.19
N THR A 295 10.03 -7.57 10.34
CA THR A 295 9.17 -8.69 10.74
C THR A 295 9.66 -10.00 10.16
N GLU A 296 9.33 -11.12 10.82
CA GLU A 296 9.74 -12.45 10.38
C GLU A 296 9.32 -12.70 8.92
N PRO A 297 10.27 -13.06 8.03
CA PRO A 297 9.95 -13.29 6.62
C PRO A 297 9.10 -14.55 6.45
N ASN A 298 8.18 -14.49 5.51
CA ASN A 298 7.37 -15.62 5.08
C ASN A 298 7.02 -15.46 3.58
N PRO A 299 6.48 -16.46 2.91
CA PRO A 299 6.21 -16.41 1.46
C PRO A 299 5.27 -15.26 1.02
N TYR A 300 4.42 -14.75 1.90
CA TYR A 300 3.57 -13.61 1.61
C TYR A 300 4.38 -12.30 1.48
N TRP A 301 5.44 -12.13 2.26
CA TRP A 301 6.32 -10.96 2.21
C TRP A 301 7.19 -10.89 0.97
N ASP A 302 7.23 -11.95 0.16
CA ASP A 302 7.96 -11.93 -1.12
C ASP A 302 7.38 -10.96 -2.15
N PHE A 303 6.10 -10.59 -1.99
CA PHE A 303 5.41 -9.68 -2.92
C PHE A 303 4.57 -8.59 -2.23
N ALA A 304 4.21 -8.80 -0.96
CA ALA A 304 3.37 -7.84 -0.24
C ALA A 304 4.13 -6.53 0.05
N VAL A 305 3.45 -5.42 -0.17
CA VAL A 305 3.98 -4.08 0.07
C VAL A 305 3.17 -3.40 1.16
N PRO A 306 3.75 -3.20 2.36
CA PRO A 306 3.04 -2.56 3.46
C PRO A 306 2.82 -1.07 3.18
N TYR A 307 1.63 -0.60 3.52
CA TYR A 307 1.28 0.82 3.41
C TYR A 307 2.21 1.71 4.23
N LYS A 308 2.68 1.20 5.38
CA LYS A 308 3.55 1.91 6.31
C LYS A 308 4.91 2.31 5.72
N LEU A 309 5.41 1.58 4.72
CA LEU A 309 6.63 1.98 4.00
C LEU A 309 6.51 3.40 3.43
N TYR A 310 5.36 3.71 2.86
CA TYR A 310 5.10 5.02 2.22
C TYR A 310 4.69 6.10 3.21
N GLU A 311 4.09 5.73 4.35
CA GLU A 311 3.88 6.66 5.45
C GLU A 311 5.22 7.04 6.10
N TYR A 312 6.11 6.07 6.36
CA TYR A 312 7.46 6.35 6.85
C TYR A 312 8.25 7.23 5.87
N LEU A 313 8.15 6.93 4.56
CA LEU A 313 8.78 7.77 3.53
C LEU A 313 8.27 9.22 3.57
N ALA A 314 6.96 9.42 3.71
CA ALA A 314 6.35 10.76 3.77
C ALA A 314 6.80 11.56 5.01
N HIS A 315 7.08 10.88 6.12
CA HIS A 315 7.54 11.48 7.37
C HIS A 315 9.08 11.50 7.51
N GLU A 316 9.79 11.20 6.43
CA GLU A 316 11.28 11.15 6.43
C GLU A 316 11.84 10.22 7.54
N LEU A 317 11.14 9.14 7.83
CA LEU A 317 11.51 8.17 8.85
C LEU A 317 12.25 6.99 8.19
N PRO A 318 13.60 6.91 8.28
CA PRO A 318 14.37 5.85 7.66
C PRO A 318 13.94 4.46 8.13
N VAL A 319 13.92 3.49 7.21
CA VAL A 319 13.27 2.21 7.42
C VAL A 319 14.27 1.10 7.67
N ILE A 320 14.03 0.29 8.70
CA ILE A 320 14.72 -0.98 8.90
C ILE A 320 13.83 -2.09 8.34
N ALA A 321 14.33 -2.84 7.36
CA ALA A 321 13.59 -3.89 6.67
C ALA A 321 14.37 -5.22 6.62
N VAL A 322 13.69 -6.31 6.26
CA VAL A 322 14.27 -7.64 6.22
C VAL A 322 14.64 -8.01 4.79
N ARG A 323 15.85 -8.55 4.64
CA ARG A 323 16.39 -9.10 3.38
C ARG A 323 15.51 -10.23 2.85
N GLY A 324 15.35 -10.29 1.54
CA GLY A 324 14.52 -11.30 0.87
C GLY A 324 13.03 -10.98 0.81
N THR A 325 12.58 -9.90 1.46
CA THR A 325 11.19 -9.43 1.35
C THR A 325 11.02 -8.40 0.24
N GLN A 326 9.80 -8.18 -0.24
CA GLN A 326 9.51 -7.11 -1.21
C GLN A 326 9.77 -5.72 -0.60
N THR A 327 9.48 -5.56 0.69
CA THR A 327 9.78 -4.33 1.42
C THR A 327 11.29 -4.06 1.45
N GLY A 328 12.10 -5.08 1.76
CA GLY A 328 13.57 -4.95 1.73
C GLY A 328 14.08 -4.51 0.36
N ARG A 329 13.61 -5.14 -0.72
CA ARG A 329 13.98 -4.72 -2.09
C ARG A 329 13.65 -3.25 -2.37
N LEU A 330 12.46 -2.80 -1.99
CA LEU A 330 12.05 -1.40 -2.18
C LEU A 330 12.88 -0.43 -1.34
N VAL A 331 13.23 -0.80 -0.11
CA VAL A 331 14.10 0.02 0.75
C VAL A 331 15.50 0.15 0.15
N GLU A 332 16.08 -0.94 -0.36
CA GLU A 332 17.38 -0.93 -1.07
C GLU A 332 17.32 -0.10 -2.35
N GLU A 333 16.34 -0.34 -3.22
CA GLU A 333 16.18 0.36 -4.51
C GLU A 333 16.02 1.87 -4.33
N MET A 334 15.25 2.29 -3.34
CA MET A 334 15.03 3.71 -3.04
C MET A 334 16.16 4.33 -2.19
N GLY A 335 16.96 3.52 -1.51
CA GLY A 335 18.01 3.97 -0.59
C GLY A 335 17.43 4.73 0.63
N ILE A 336 16.34 4.23 1.21
CA ILE A 336 15.56 4.91 2.27
C ILE A 336 15.69 4.23 3.63
N GLY A 337 16.75 3.43 3.83
CA GLY A 337 16.98 2.74 5.09
C GLY A 337 17.96 1.58 4.96
N TRP A 338 17.90 0.64 5.88
CA TRP A 338 18.81 -0.49 6.01
C TRP A 338 18.06 -1.81 5.89
N VAL A 339 18.71 -2.77 5.23
CA VAL A 339 18.14 -4.09 4.97
C VAL A 339 19.06 -5.18 5.53
N LEU A 340 18.56 -5.93 6.51
CA LEU A 340 19.30 -6.93 7.25
C LEU A 340 18.64 -8.31 7.11
N SER A 341 19.39 -9.36 7.43
CA SER A 341 18.80 -10.67 7.75
C SER A 341 17.93 -10.54 8.99
N TYR A 342 16.86 -11.34 9.10
CA TYR A 342 16.00 -11.36 10.30
C TYR A 342 16.75 -11.99 11.47
N ASP A 343 17.61 -11.20 12.09
CA ASP A 343 18.50 -11.60 13.19
C ASP A 343 18.63 -10.46 14.21
N ALA A 344 18.51 -10.78 15.50
CA ALA A 344 18.57 -9.79 16.56
C ALA A 344 19.97 -9.19 16.73
N GLY A 345 21.01 -9.99 16.54
CA GLY A 345 22.41 -9.56 16.63
C GLY A 345 22.73 -8.54 15.54
N ALA A 346 22.41 -8.88 14.28
CA ALA A 346 22.62 -7.98 13.15
C ALA A 346 21.90 -6.64 13.34
N LEU A 347 20.68 -6.66 13.90
CA LEU A 347 19.96 -5.41 14.20
C LEU A 347 20.59 -4.67 15.37
N SER A 348 21.04 -5.34 16.43
CA SER A 348 21.76 -4.72 17.54
C SER A 348 23.03 -4.01 17.07
N ASP A 349 23.79 -4.65 16.16
CA ASP A 349 25.02 -4.07 15.60
C ASP A 349 24.70 -2.80 14.79
N LEU A 350 23.65 -2.83 13.96
CA LEU A 350 23.20 -1.64 13.25
C LEU A 350 22.77 -0.52 14.21
N LEU A 351 21.98 -0.83 15.25
CA LEU A 351 21.49 0.19 16.17
C LEU A 351 22.64 0.85 16.94
N ARG A 352 23.67 0.09 17.37
CA ARG A 352 24.87 0.64 17.97
C ARG A 352 25.63 1.57 17.01
N HIS A 353 25.83 1.10 15.79
CA HIS A 353 26.48 1.89 14.74
C HIS A 353 25.75 3.22 14.47
N LEU A 354 24.42 3.19 14.31
CA LEU A 354 23.63 4.39 14.02
C LEU A 354 23.58 5.40 15.17
N ARG A 355 23.78 4.95 16.40
CA ARG A 355 23.94 5.84 17.55
C ARG A 355 25.29 6.59 17.51
N GLU A 356 26.32 5.94 17.01
CA GLU A 356 27.66 6.51 16.86
C GLU A 356 27.80 7.36 15.60
N ALA A 357 26.97 7.09 14.55
CA ALA A 357 26.98 7.76 13.26
C ALA A 357 25.61 8.37 12.89
N PRO A 358 25.05 9.32 13.65
CA PRO A 358 23.73 9.91 13.39
C PRO A 358 23.65 10.64 12.04
N GLU A 359 24.76 11.04 11.45
CA GLU A 359 24.86 11.64 10.12
C GLU A 359 24.41 10.68 9.01
N GLU A 360 24.48 9.35 9.22
CA GLU A 360 23.95 8.37 8.26
C GLU A 360 22.42 8.42 8.22
N ILE A 361 21.76 8.57 9.37
CA ILE A 361 20.30 8.75 9.45
C ILE A 361 19.90 10.00 8.64
N GLU A 362 20.62 11.11 8.82
CA GLU A 362 20.36 12.35 8.08
C GLU A 362 20.67 12.23 6.58
N ALA A 363 21.66 11.43 6.21
CA ALA A 363 21.93 11.14 4.80
C ALA A 363 20.78 10.37 4.14
N VAL A 364 20.20 9.38 4.85
CA VAL A 364 19.02 8.64 4.39
C VAL A 364 17.79 9.57 4.30
N ARG A 365 17.54 10.44 5.28
CA ARG A 365 16.47 11.44 5.24
C ARG A 365 16.60 12.37 4.01
N ARG A 366 17.80 12.86 3.72
CA ARG A 366 18.04 13.63 2.49
C ARG A 366 17.71 12.83 1.23
N ARG A 367 17.98 11.53 1.22
CA ARG A 367 17.59 10.65 0.12
C ARG A 367 16.08 10.50 0.02
N MET A 368 15.39 10.31 1.14
CA MET A 368 13.92 10.19 1.19
C MET A 368 13.23 11.41 0.59
N ARG A 369 13.68 12.64 0.93
CA ARG A 369 13.16 13.88 0.33
C ARG A 369 13.28 13.90 -1.20
N ARG A 370 14.39 13.36 -1.74
CA ARG A 370 14.61 13.32 -3.20
C ARG A 370 13.72 12.30 -3.92
N VAL A 371 13.44 11.17 -3.30
CA VAL A 371 12.62 10.11 -3.92
C VAL A 371 11.12 10.30 -3.71
N LEU A 372 10.71 10.99 -2.64
CA LEU A 372 9.31 11.20 -2.25
C LEU A 372 8.41 11.70 -3.39
N PRO A 373 8.79 12.71 -4.22
CA PRO A 373 7.91 13.21 -5.29
C PRO A 373 7.48 12.15 -6.30
N GLY A 374 8.32 11.13 -6.54
CA GLY A 374 8.03 9.98 -7.41
C GLY A 374 7.20 8.89 -6.73
N GLN A 375 6.93 9.00 -5.44
CA GLN A 375 6.28 7.96 -4.65
C GLN A 375 4.89 8.36 -4.11
N THR A 376 4.37 9.52 -4.48
CA THR A 376 3.08 10.05 -4.03
C THR A 376 1.88 9.38 -4.72
N TRP A 377 0.68 9.59 -4.21
CA TRP A 377 -0.56 9.13 -4.85
C TRP A 377 -0.76 9.75 -6.23
N GLN A 378 -0.35 11.01 -6.44
CA GLN A 378 -0.37 11.67 -7.75
C GLN A 378 0.59 10.96 -8.72
N ALA A 379 1.76 10.54 -8.27
CA ALA A 379 2.68 9.75 -9.10
C ALA A 379 2.05 8.40 -9.49
N ARG A 380 1.33 7.72 -8.58
CA ARG A 380 0.58 6.48 -8.90
C ARG A 380 -0.54 6.73 -9.92
N ALA A 381 -1.28 7.82 -9.77
CA ALA A 381 -2.32 8.19 -10.73
C ALA A 381 -1.73 8.48 -12.13
N ARG A 382 -0.58 9.18 -12.21
CA ARG A 382 0.14 9.37 -13.49
C ARG A 382 0.58 8.05 -14.11
N THR A 383 1.07 7.09 -13.32
CA THR A 383 1.41 5.74 -13.80
C THR A 383 0.20 5.07 -14.45
N VAL A 384 -0.98 5.12 -13.82
CA VAL A 384 -2.22 4.57 -14.38
C VAL A 384 -2.56 5.23 -15.73
N VAL A 385 -2.50 6.55 -15.79
CA VAL A 385 -2.76 7.32 -17.02
C VAL A 385 -1.80 6.93 -18.13
N GLN A 386 -0.51 6.80 -17.85
CA GLN A 386 0.51 6.40 -18.82
C GLN A 386 0.26 4.98 -19.36
N VAL A 387 0.01 4.02 -18.47
CA VAL A 387 -0.20 2.61 -18.86
C VAL A 387 -1.47 2.46 -19.70
N LEU A 388 -2.59 3.05 -19.28
CA LEU A 388 -3.87 2.91 -19.99
C LEU A 388 -3.89 3.76 -21.26
N GLY A 389 -3.26 4.94 -21.29
CA GLY A 389 -3.12 5.77 -22.48
C GLY A 389 -2.20 5.17 -23.55
N ALA A 390 -1.20 4.36 -23.15
CA ALA A 390 -0.35 3.63 -24.10
C ALA A 390 -1.09 2.46 -24.78
N THR A 391 -2.10 1.90 -24.10
CA THR A 391 -2.89 0.78 -24.63
C THR A 391 -3.76 1.17 -25.82
N GLU A 392 -4.12 2.46 -25.95
CA GLU A 392 -4.86 2.98 -27.12
C GLU A 392 -4.01 3.21 -28.37
N ARG A 393 -2.68 3.25 -28.25
CA ARG A 393 -1.77 3.60 -29.36
C ARG A 393 -1.19 2.41 -30.12
N LYS A 394 -1.55 1.17 -29.75
CA LYS A 394 -1.21 -0.01 -30.57
C LYS A 394 -2.30 -0.19 -31.62
N PRO A 395 -1.93 -0.13 -32.95
CA PRO A 395 -2.85 -0.33 -34.03
C PRO A 395 -3.47 -1.73 -34.05
#